data_70653a2033995187f89f7eb2b580c4ff
#
_entry.id   70653a2033995187f89f7eb2b580c4ff
#
_cell.length_a   1.000
_cell.length_b   1.000
_cell.length_c   1.000
_cell.angle_alpha   90.00
_cell.angle_beta   90.00
_cell.angle_gamma   90.00
#
_symmetry.space_group_name_H-M   'P 1'
#
loop_
_entity.id
_entity.type
_entity.pdbx_description
1 polymer ?
#
loop_
_entity_poly.entity_id
_entity_poly.type
_entity_poly.pdbx_seq_one_letter_code
_entity_poly.pdbx_strand_id
1 'polypeptide(L)'
;MSHMAEESGSPGQRRDSIKTTVGNMAGQRRRQQAVSVGKERRDAVVRAKRLCRVDFNDEDGNMIDTDVAMDDDKASLEDQIVHIVEELKSAASFTGKGSFQKKMEVLRRLRRLLSQTSMPPVETAVQAGVVPILVQCLSFGSANEQLLEAAWCLTNIATGDVDQTRALLPALPLLISHLGEKSSIPVAEQCAWALGNVAGEGEEFRDILLAQGALPPLARLLLSNKGSTSRTAAWALSNLIKGPKPKAAVELIKMSGIPEAIVRHMQKGDEELATEVAWVVVYLTALSEMHSGLLIEAGLLPPLVGRLASSDQLSLLTPVLRSIGNLVAGDNRKTDAVLAAGNDIPGSVVGAMIKCLESQHRTLKKEAAWALSNIAAGTLVHKQLLFSSGAVSSLLHLLVTATFDIRKEVAYVLGNLCVATIEETGESMTILEHLTVLVNRRCLPGFINLIKSPDIEAAKLGLQFLELVMRSMPNDQGPKLVEKEDGIAAMELFQFHENEEIRNMANGLVDKYFGESYGIEEEY
;
A
#
# COMPACT_ATOMS: atom_id res chain seq x y z
N MET A 1 -40.11 9.60 -28.63
CA MET A 1 -38.77 9.19 -29.11
C MET A 1 -37.88 10.42 -29.07
N SER A 2 -37.15 10.56 -28.03
CA SER A 2 -36.16 11.63 -27.83
C SER A 2 -34.89 10.95 -27.30
N HIS A 3 -33.88 10.89 -28.16
CA HIS A 3 -32.55 10.40 -27.82
C HIS A 3 -31.89 11.43 -26.87
N MET A 4 -31.72 11.06 -25.61
CA MET A 4 -30.76 11.71 -24.76
C MET A 4 -29.37 11.12 -25.09
N ALA A 5 -28.53 11.93 -25.70
CA ALA A 5 -27.12 11.65 -25.86
C ALA A 5 -26.46 11.73 -24.48
N GLU A 6 -25.91 10.63 -23.99
CA GLU A 6 -24.99 10.61 -22.89
C GLU A 6 -23.70 11.31 -23.32
N GLU A 7 -23.53 12.54 -22.89
CA GLU A 7 -22.21 13.18 -22.88
C GLU A 7 -21.30 12.45 -21.87
N SER A 8 -20.49 11.54 -22.37
CA SER A 8 -19.35 11.00 -21.66
C SER A 8 -18.27 12.07 -21.52
N GLY A 9 -18.38 12.89 -20.50
CA GLY A 9 -17.31 13.80 -20.09
C GLY A 9 -16.08 12.99 -19.72
N SER A 10 -15.09 12.94 -20.59
CA SER A 10 -13.75 12.42 -20.27
C SER A 10 -13.19 13.20 -19.08
N PRO A 11 -12.68 12.51 -18.03
CA PRO A 11 -11.97 13.17 -16.94
C PRO A 11 -10.80 13.95 -17.54
N GLY A 12 -10.63 15.22 -17.14
CA GLY A 12 -9.57 16.11 -17.62
C GLY A 12 -8.21 15.42 -17.53
N GLN A 13 -7.71 14.95 -18.65
CA GLN A 13 -6.40 14.31 -18.74
C GLN A 13 -5.35 15.37 -18.52
N ARG A 14 -4.51 15.18 -17.50
CA ARG A 14 -3.26 15.95 -17.27
C ARG A 14 -2.24 15.63 -18.37
N ARG A 15 -2.53 16.02 -19.62
CA ARG A 15 -1.78 15.59 -20.82
C ARG A 15 -0.39 16.21 -20.96
N ASP A 16 -0.10 17.30 -20.24
CA ASP A 16 1.15 18.06 -20.39
C ASP A 16 2.13 17.89 -19.21
N SER A 17 1.82 17.05 -18.23
CA SER A 17 2.83 16.72 -17.21
C SER A 17 3.84 15.74 -17.78
N ILE A 18 5.13 15.90 -17.43
CA ILE A 18 6.20 14.95 -17.77
C ILE A 18 5.84 13.51 -17.32
N LYS A 19 5.09 13.42 -16.23
CA LYS A 19 4.45 12.17 -15.82
C LYS A 19 3.18 11.98 -16.65
N THR A 20 3.31 11.36 -17.81
CA THR A 20 2.15 10.92 -18.57
C THR A 20 1.20 10.17 -17.66
N THR A 21 -0.01 10.67 -17.53
CA THR A 21 -1.09 9.97 -16.87
C THR A 21 -1.32 8.67 -17.63
N VAL A 22 -0.65 7.64 -17.17
CA VAL A 22 -0.99 6.27 -17.55
C VAL A 22 -2.28 5.98 -16.81
N GLY A 23 -3.44 6.32 -17.39
CA GLY A 23 -4.77 6.14 -16.84
C GLY A 23 -4.94 4.80 -16.10
N ASN A 24 -5.90 4.00 -16.33
CA ASN A 24 -6.19 2.74 -15.63
C ASN A 24 -4.98 1.83 -15.30
N MET A 25 -3.88 1.87 -16.08
CA MET A 25 -2.68 1.08 -15.80
C MET A 25 -1.85 1.57 -14.59
N ALA A 26 -1.84 2.87 -14.32
CA ALA A 26 -1.13 3.39 -13.12
C ALA A 26 -1.88 3.00 -11.83
N GLY A 27 -3.21 3.03 -11.83
CA GLY A 27 -4.04 2.52 -10.73
C GLY A 27 -3.80 1.02 -10.48
N GLN A 28 -3.69 0.23 -11.55
CA GLN A 28 -3.41 -1.20 -11.47
C GLN A 28 -2.00 -1.50 -10.92
N ARG A 29 -0.96 -0.80 -11.40
CA ARG A 29 0.41 -0.91 -10.88
C ARG A 29 0.51 -0.52 -9.41
N ARG A 30 -0.20 0.53 -8.98
CA ARG A 30 -0.25 0.97 -7.57
C ARG A 30 -0.90 -0.06 -6.67
N ARG A 31 -1.99 -0.71 -7.12
CA ARG A 31 -2.63 -1.80 -6.39
C ARG A 31 -1.71 -3.01 -6.27
N GLN A 32 -1.02 -3.40 -7.34
CA GLN A 32 -0.04 -4.49 -7.31
C GLN A 32 1.11 -4.19 -6.33
N GLN A 33 1.62 -2.98 -6.33
CA GLN A 33 2.67 -2.55 -5.39
C GLN A 33 2.15 -2.54 -3.93
N ALA A 34 0.92 -2.09 -3.70
CA ALA A 34 0.29 -2.16 -2.38
C ALA A 34 0.07 -3.61 -1.91
N VAL A 35 -0.20 -4.54 -2.85
CA VAL A 35 -0.31 -5.97 -2.55
C VAL A 35 1.02 -6.55 -2.08
N SER A 36 2.15 -6.21 -2.74
CA SER A 36 3.48 -6.67 -2.35
C SER A 36 3.84 -6.23 -0.93
N VAL A 37 3.71 -4.92 -0.64
CA VAL A 37 3.94 -4.37 0.70
C VAL A 37 2.99 -4.99 1.74
N GLY A 38 1.74 -5.24 1.35
CA GLY A 38 0.75 -5.91 2.21
C GLY A 38 1.12 -7.35 2.56
N LYS A 39 1.83 -8.07 1.68
CA LYS A 39 2.30 -9.44 1.96
C LYS A 39 3.44 -9.43 2.98
N GLU A 40 4.47 -8.63 2.77
CA GLU A 40 5.58 -8.47 3.72
C GLU A 40 5.09 -8.06 5.11
N ARG A 41 4.13 -7.13 5.17
CA ARG A 41 3.51 -6.71 6.42
C ARG A 41 2.70 -7.83 7.07
N ARG A 42 1.95 -8.62 6.30
CA ARG A 42 1.20 -9.78 6.81
C ARG A 42 2.14 -10.70 7.57
N ASP A 43 3.24 -11.08 6.95
CA ASP A 43 4.19 -12.03 7.53
C ASP A 43 4.84 -11.50 8.82
N ALA A 44 5.10 -10.19 8.88
CA ALA A 44 5.59 -9.53 10.08
C ALA A 44 4.52 -9.47 11.20
N VAL A 45 3.28 -9.10 10.87
CA VAL A 45 2.16 -9.02 11.83
C VAL A 45 1.78 -10.41 12.34
N VAL A 46 1.78 -11.42 11.47
CA VAL A 46 1.50 -12.81 11.87
C VAL A 46 2.56 -13.30 12.85
N ARG A 47 3.84 -13.06 12.60
CA ARG A 47 4.93 -13.40 13.52
C ARG A 47 4.80 -12.67 14.85
N ALA A 48 4.60 -11.35 14.84
CA ALA A 48 4.44 -10.54 16.05
C ALA A 48 3.22 -10.98 16.88
N LYS A 49 2.10 -11.29 16.24
CA LYS A 49 0.88 -11.73 16.94
C LYS A 49 0.97 -13.15 17.46
N ARG A 50 1.77 -14.04 16.88
CA ARG A 50 2.11 -15.33 17.47
C ARG A 50 2.85 -15.15 18.78
N LEU A 51 3.81 -14.20 18.83
CA LEU A 51 4.62 -13.87 20.01
C LEU A 51 3.78 -13.20 21.12
N CYS A 52 2.98 -12.15 20.79
CA CYS A 52 2.28 -11.35 21.80
C CYS A 52 1.12 -12.06 22.52
N ARG A 53 0.61 -13.19 22.03
CA ARG A 53 -0.51 -13.91 22.67
C ARG A 53 -0.09 -15.06 23.59
N VAL A 54 1.20 -15.34 23.69
CA VAL A 54 1.72 -16.26 24.71
C VAL A 54 1.60 -15.64 26.12
N ASP A 55 1.56 -14.30 26.22
CA ASP A 55 1.58 -13.54 27.49
C ASP A 55 0.20 -13.25 28.12
N PHE A 56 -0.92 -13.63 27.50
CA PHE A 56 -2.24 -13.42 28.09
C PHE A 56 -2.75 -14.65 28.85
N ASN A 57 -2.49 -14.66 30.17
CA ASN A 57 -3.10 -15.49 31.19
C ASN A 57 -2.99 -17.03 31.02
N ASP A 58 -1.78 -17.55 31.03
CA ASP A 58 -1.56 -18.89 31.61
C ASP A 58 -0.98 -18.71 33.03
N GLU A 59 -1.80 -18.97 34.06
CA GLU A 59 -1.38 -18.95 35.46
C GLU A 59 -0.36 -20.06 35.82
N ASP A 60 0.06 -20.86 34.84
CA ASP A 60 1.14 -21.85 34.97
C ASP A 60 2.44 -21.29 34.34
N GLY A 61 3.16 -20.53 35.17
CA GLY A 61 4.44 -19.93 34.85
C GLY A 61 5.55 -20.93 34.54
N ASN A 62 5.60 -21.42 33.31
CA ASN A 62 6.80 -22.08 32.79
C ASN A 62 7.26 -21.33 31.52
N MET A 63 8.18 -20.38 31.73
CA MET A 63 8.95 -19.76 30.63
C MET A 63 9.82 -20.84 30.00
N ILE A 64 9.49 -21.26 28.79
CA ILE A 64 10.40 -22.04 27.95
C ILE A 64 11.24 -21.04 27.18
N ASP A 65 12.50 -21.02 27.53
CA ASP A 65 13.57 -20.24 26.89
C ASP A 65 13.66 -20.65 25.41
N THR A 66 13.48 -19.68 24.50
CA THR A 66 13.35 -19.93 23.06
C THR A 66 14.58 -19.47 22.29
N ASP A 67 15.72 -20.06 22.54
CA ASP A 67 16.85 -19.92 21.63
C ASP A 67 17.49 -21.28 21.32
N VAL A 68 17.55 -21.57 20.01
CA VAL A 68 18.28 -22.68 19.37
C VAL A 68 17.56 -24.06 19.41
N ALA A 69 16.59 -24.27 18.53
CA ALA A 69 16.14 -25.62 18.18
C ALA A 69 17.05 -26.20 17.08
N MET A 70 17.77 -27.26 17.38
CA MET A 70 18.45 -28.12 16.41
C MET A 70 17.43 -29.07 15.71
N ASP A 71 17.82 -29.70 14.61
CA ASP A 71 16.96 -30.61 13.81
C ASP A 71 16.30 -31.76 14.61
N ASP A 72 16.90 -32.18 15.73
CA ASP A 72 16.34 -33.21 16.64
C ASP A 72 15.04 -32.75 17.33
N ASP A 73 14.87 -31.45 17.57
CA ASP A 73 13.66 -30.90 18.19
C ASP A 73 12.47 -30.87 17.21
N LYS A 74 12.74 -30.77 15.90
CA LYS A 74 11.69 -30.73 14.86
C LYS A 74 10.98 -32.09 14.74
N ALA A 75 11.71 -33.18 14.65
CA ALA A 75 11.14 -34.52 14.60
C ALA A 75 10.29 -34.83 15.85
N SER A 76 10.77 -34.40 17.04
CA SER A 76 10.02 -34.52 18.30
C SER A 76 8.71 -33.74 18.29
N LEU A 77 8.67 -32.54 17.66
CA LEU A 77 7.46 -31.72 17.55
C LEU A 77 6.44 -32.32 16.57
N GLU A 78 6.91 -32.85 15.46
CA GLU A 78 6.07 -33.54 14.48
C GLU A 78 5.39 -34.78 15.07
N ASP A 79 6.11 -35.60 15.83
CA ASP A 79 5.55 -36.75 16.54
C ASP A 79 4.52 -36.32 17.60
N GLN A 80 4.78 -35.26 18.34
CA GLN A 80 3.83 -34.71 19.31
C GLN A 80 2.54 -34.25 18.65
N ILE A 81 2.62 -33.58 17.49
CA ILE A 81 1.42 -33.16 16.74
C ILE A 81 0.59 -34.36 16.30
N VAL A 82 1.22 -35.37 15.71
CA VAL A 82 0.50 -36.62 15.29
C VAL A 82 -0.21 -37.25 16.48
N HIS A 83 0.48 -37.38 17.60
CA HIS A 83 -0.12 -37.95 18.81
C HIS A 83 -1.31 -37.13 19.32
N ILE A 84 -1.19 -35.78 19.37
CA ILE A 84 -2.26 -34.88 19.80
C ILE A 84 -3.46 -34.97 18.86
N VAL A 85 -3.25 -35.05 17.54
CA VAL A 85 -4.34 -35.19 16.58
C VAL A 85 -5.08 -36.54 16.76
N GLU A 86 -4.37 -37.62 17.04
CA GLU A 86 -4.99 -38.92 17.37
C GLU A 86 -5.75 -38.90 18.71
N GLU A 87 -5.20 -38.23 19.72
CA GLU A 87 -5.93 -38.00 20.98
C GLU A 87 -7.20 -37.19 20.75
N LEU A 88 -7.14 -36.16 19.86
CA LEU A 88 -8.28 -35.31 19.54
C LEU A 88 -9.38 -36.11 18.79
N LYS A 89 -8.99 -36.97 17.82
CA LYS A 89 -9.90 -37.91 17.16
C LYS A 89 -10.60 -38.83 18.18
N SER A 90 -9.84 -39.39 19.09
CA SER A 90 -10.37 -40.25 20.15
C SER A 90 -11.32 -39.47 21.07
N ALA A 91 -10.93 -38.25 21.51
CA ALA A 91 -11.73 -37.40 22.38
C ALA A 91 -13.04 -36.92 21.71
N ALA A 92 -13.07 -36.79 20.39
CA ALA A 92 -14.29 -36.47 19.62
C ALA A 92 -15.35 -37.60 19.66
N SER A 93 -14.93 -38.82 19.85
CA SER A 93 -15.83 -40.01 19.93
C SER A 93 -16.35 -40.33 21.35
N PHE A 94 -15.79 -39.68 22.39
CA PHE A 94 -16.21 -39.95 23.78
C PHE A 94 -17.50 -39.19 24.15
N THR A 95 -18.47 -39.92 24.68
CA THR A 95 -19.72 -39.41 25.28
C THR A 95 -19.72 -39.69 26.78
N GLY A 96 -19.36 -38.74 27.65
CA GLY A 96 -19.34 -38.95 29.09
C GLY A 96 -18.97 -37.72 29.91
N LYS A 97 -19.22 -37.78 31.25
CA LYS A 97 -18.77 -36.72 32.18
C LYS A 97 -17.23 -36.64 32.12
N GLY A 98 -16.68 -35.45 31.75
CA GLY A 98 -15.25 -35.22 31.60
C GLY A 98 -14.74 -35.23 30.14
N SER A 99 -15.54 -35.71 29.17
CA SER A 99 -15.17 -35.71 27.74
C SER A 99 -14.86 -34.30 27.22
N PHE A 100 -15.68 -33.32 27.62
CA PHE A 100 -15.47 -31.92 27.23
C PHE A 100 -14.13 -31.35 27.76
N GLN A 101 -13.83 -31.59 29.03
CA GLN A 101 -12.58 -31.07 29.63
C GLN A 101 -11.34 -31.68 28.98
N LYS A 102 -11.37 -32.99 28.73
CA LYS A 102 -10.29 -33.68 28.01
C LYS A 102 -10.11 -33.14 26.58
N LYS A 103 -11.23 -32.95 25.86
CA LYS A 103 -11.19 -32.34 24.52
C LYS A 103 -10.61 -30.92 24.54
N MET A 104 -10.98 -30.10 25.52
CA MET A 104 -10.46 -28.73 25.69
C MET A 104 -8.96 -28.74 25.98
N GLU A 105 -8.50 -29.62 26.86
CA GLU A 105 -7.06 -29.77 27.15
C GLU A 105 -6.26 -30.12 25.89
N VAL A 106 -6.73 -31.08 25.10
CA VAL A 106 -6.08 -31.48 23.85
C VAL A 106 -6.08 -30.32 22.81
N LEU A 107 -7.21 -29.62 22.67
CA LEU A 107 -7.29 -28.44 21.79
C LEU A 107 -6.31 -27.33 22.19
N ARG A 108 -6.18 -27.05 23.51
CA ARG A 108 -5.22 -26.06 24.01
C ARG A 108 -3.77 -26.50 23.75
N ARG A 109 -3.45 -27.77 23.93
CA ARG A 109 -2.12 -28.31 23.59
C ARG A 109 -1.84 -28.16 22.09
N LEU A 110 -2.78 -28.52 21.23
CA LEU A 110 -2.65 -28.34 19.79
C LEU A 110 -2.41 -26.87 19.42
N ARG A 111 -3.21 -25.95 19.98
CA ARG A 111 -3.05 -24.51 19.75
C ARG A 111 -1.66 -24.03 20.16
N ARG A 112 -1.17 -24.45 21.34
CA ARG A 112 0.17 -24.06 21.83
C ARG A 112 1.27 -24.50 20.85
N LEU A 113 1.22 -25.74 20.36
CA LEU A 113 2.21 -26.22 19.39
C LEU A 113 2.14 -25.46 18.05
N LEU A 114 0.94 -25.21 17.54
CA LEU A 114 0.74 -24.42 16.32
C LEU A 114 1.07 -22.92 16.49
N SER A 115 1.20 -22.43 17.74
CA SER A 115 1.57 -21.04 18.04
C SER A 115 3.08 -20.87 18.23
N GLN A 116 3.87 -21.93 18.21
CA GLN A 116 5.32 -21.85 18.36
C GLN A 116 5.97 -21.06 17.22
N THR A 117 7.11 -20.40 17.51
CA THR A 117 7.48 -19.16 16.87
C THR A 117 8.25 -19.26 15.58
N SER A 118 9.13 -20.23 15.41
CA SER A 118 10.01 -20.25 14.24
C SER A 118 9.49 -21.10 13.10
N MET A 119 9.05 -22.32 13.37
CA MET A 119 8.56 -23.28 12.36
C MET A 119 7.44 -24.15 12.97
N PRO A 120 6.20 -23.63 13.11
CA PRO A 120 5.11 -24.46 13.64
C PRO A 120 4.87 -25.64 12.71
N PRO A 121 4.61 -26.87 13.25
CA PRO A 121 4.42 -28.07 12.46
C PRO A 121 3.03 -28.12 11.80
N VAL A 122 2.74 -27.12 10.97
CA VAL A 122 1.43 -26.93 10.31
C VAL A 122 1.19 -28.03 9.28
N GLU A 123 2.19 -28.36 8.48
CA GLU A 123 2.09 -29.38 7.45
C GLU A 123 1.74 -30.75 8.07
N THR A 124 2.48 -31.15 9.10
CA THR A 124 2.24 -32.41 9.83
C THR A 124 0.83 -32.45 10.43
N ALA A 125 0.36 -31.36 11.01
CA ALA A 125 -0.99 -31.28 11.56
C ALA A 125 -2.08 -31.46 10.49
N VAL A 126 -1.90 -30.82 9.32
CA VAL A 126 -2.83 -30.94 8.18
C VAL A 126 -2.83 -32.37 7.63
N GLN A 127 -1.65 -32.97 7.43
CA GLN A 127 -1.50 -34.34 6.94
C GLN A 127 -2.08 -35.36 7.93
N ALA A 128 -1.96 -35.12 9.23
CA ALA A 128 -2.59 -35.95 10.27
C ALA A 128 -4.14 -35.83 10.30
N GLY A 129 -4.72 -34.93 9.50
CA GLY A 129 -6.17 -34.78 9.34
C GLY A 129 -6.84 -33.97 10.45
N VAL A 130 -6.18 -32.96 10.98
CA VAL A 130 -6.70 -32.07 12.04
C VAL A 130 -7.89 -31.23 11.58
N VAL A 131 -7.90 -30.77 10.31
CA VAL A 131 -8.89 -29.79 9.82
C VAL A 131 -10.33 -30.28 9.93
N PRO A 132 -10.72 -31.52 9.52
CA PRO A 132 -12.09 -32.01 9.70
C PRO A 132 -12.56 -32.01 11.16
N ILE A 133 -11.66 -32.25 12.11
CA ILE A 133 -11.98 -32.27 13.53
C ILE A 133 -12.21 -30.85 14.04
N LEU A 134 -11.36 -29.88 13.62
CA LEU A 134 -11.52 -28.48 13.96
C LEU A 134 -12.83 -27.91 13.38
N VAL A 135 -13.20 -28.33 12.16
CA VAL A 135 -14.50 -27.98 11.55
C VAL A 135 -15.68 -28.48 12.40
N GLN A 136 -15.61 -29.73 12.89
CA GLN A 136 -16.62 -30.23 13.81
C GLN A 136 -16.68 -29.42 15.12
N CYS A 137 -15.52 -29.01 15.63
CA CYS A 137 -15.44 -28.16 16.83
C CYS A 137 -16.07 -26.77 16.64
N LEU A 138 -16.19 -26.27 15.41
CA LEU A 138 -16.85 -24.99 15.07
C LEU A 138 -18.38 -25.13 14.91
N SER A 139 -18.98 -26.31 15.09
CA SER A 139 -20.42 -26.48 14.96
C SER A 139 -21.19 -25.59 15.92
N PHE A 140 -22.30 -25.01 15.45
CA PHE A 140 -23.18 -24.19 16.28
C PHE A 140 -23.73 -25.00 17.47
N GLY A 141 -23.78 -24.36 18.65
CA GLY A 141 -24.14 -25.03 19.89
C GLY A 141 -22.94 -25.55 20.68
N SER A 142 -21.74 -25.54 20.12
CA SER A 142 -20.53 -25.79 20.90
C SER A 142 -20.24 -24.66 21.90
N ALA A 143 -19.58 -24.99 23.00
CA ALA A 143 -19.18 -24.01 24.00
C ALA A 143 -18.23 -22.96 23.39
N ASN A 144 -18.35 -21.69 23.82
CA ASN A 144 -17.53 -20.60 23.30
C ASN A 144 -16.03 -20.86 23.41
N GLU A 145 -15.58 -21.51 24.48
CA GLU A 145 -14.17 -21.89 24.66
C GLU A 145 -13.70 -22.85 23.56
N GLN A 146 -14.52 -23.86 23.22
CA GLN A 146 -14.20 -24.79 22.14
C GLN A 146 -14.15 -24.09 20.78
N LEU A 147 -15.14 -23.22 20.50
CA LEU A 147 -15.17 -22.43 19.27
C LEU A 147 -13.91 -21.57 19.14
N LEU A 148 -13.51 -20.92 20.24
CA LEU A 148 -12.33 -20.04 20.26
C LEU A 148 -11.03 -20.81 20.00
N GLU A 149 -10.79 -21.93 20.71
CA GLU A 149 -9.59 -22.73 20.52
C GLU A 149 -9.51 -23.33 19.11
N ALA A 150 -10.64 -23.83 18.59
CA ALA A 150 -10.69 -24.37 17.24
C ALA A 150 -10.42 -23.29 16.18
N ALA A 151 -11.06 -22.12 16.30
CA ALA A 151 -10.82 -21.00 15.41
C ALA A 151 -9.36 -20.53 15.47
N TRP A 152 -8.75 -20.56 16.66
CA TRP A 152 -7.34 -20.18 16.83
C TRP A 152 -6.39 -21.19 16.19
N CYS A 153 -6.63 -22.49 16.33
CA CYS A 153 -5.87 -23.52 15.60
C CYS A 153 -5.94 -23.27 14.08
N LEU A 154 -7.14 -23.03 13.54
CA LEU A 154 -7.34 -22.72 12.12
C LEU A 154 -6.64 -21.41 11.69
N THR A 155 -6.63 -20.39 12.55
CA THR A 155 -5.88 -19.16 12.33
C THR A 155 -4.39 -19.43 12.17
N ASN A 156 -3.81 -20.28 13.01
CA ASN A 156 -2.40 -20.64 12.94
C ASN A 156 -2.09 -21.50 11.70
N ILE A 157 -2.96 -22.42 11.32
CA ILE A 157 -2.83 -23.19 10.07
C ILE A 157 -2.88 -22.26 8.85
N ALA A 158 -3.75 -21.24 8.86
CA ALA A 158 -3.85 -20.24 7.80
C ALA A 158 -2.62 -19.32 7.66
N THR A 159 -1.60 -19.48 8.50
CA THR A 159 -0.31 -18.80 8.34
C THR A 159 0.72 -19.62 7.58
N GLY A 160 0.36 -20.83 7.17
CA GLY A 160 1.18 -21.72 6.37
C GLY A 160 1.26 -21.29 4.90
N ASP A 161 1.64 -22.22 4.06
CA ASP A 161 1.73 -22.02 2.61
C ASP A 161 0.37 -22.14 1.91
N VAL A 162 0.38 -22.08 0.58
CA VAL A 162 -0.81 -22.15 -0.27
C VAL A 162 -1.58 -23.45 -0.08
N ASP A 163 -0.89 -24.60 0.04
CA ASP A 163 -1.53 -25.93 0.14
C ASP A 163 -2.14 -26.12 1.52
N GLN A 164 -1.46 -25.66 2.57
CA GLN A 164 -1.96 -25.67 3.94
C GLN A 164 -3.18 -24.73 4.08
N THR A 165 -3.15 -23.57 3.44
CA THR A 165 -4.30 -22.67 3.39
C THR A 165 -5.46 -23.28 2.59
N ARG A 166 -5.17 -24.00 1.50
CA ARG A 166 -6.18 -24.72 0.71
C ARG A 166 -6.89 -25.82 1.52
N ALA A 167 -6.19 -26.46 2.43
CA ALA A 167 -6.79 -27.45 3.32
C ALA A 167 -7.88 -26.86 4.23
N LEU A 168 -7.89 -25.54 4.44
CA LEU A 168 -8.89 -24.84 5.27
C LEU A 168 -10.21 -24.54 4.56
N LEU A 169 -10.33 -24.76 3.24
CA LEU A 169 -11.56 -24.45 2.49
C LEU A 169 -12.83 -25.02 3.12
N PRO A 170 -12.86 -26.25 3.68
CA PRO A 170 -14.04 -26.78 4.36
C PRO A 170 -14.45 -26.03 5.63
N ALA A 171 -13.53 -25.29 6.28
CA ALA A 171 -13.79 -24.51 7.48
C ALA A 171 -14.41 -23.15 7.19
N LEU A 172 -14.23 -22.60 5.98
CA LEU A 172 -14.60 -21.21 5.65
C LEU A 172 -16.07 -20.89 5.89
N PRO A 173 -17.06 -21.74 5.52
CA PRO A 173 -18.47 -21.44 5.75
C PRO A 173 -18.81 -21.23 7.24
N LEU A 174 -18.21 -22.04 8.13
CA LEU A 174 -18.41 -21.89 9.57
C LEU A 174 -17.67 -20.69 10.13
N LEU A 175 -16.44 -20.43 9.71
CA LEU A 175 -15.69 -19.22 10.10
C LEU A 175 -16.46 -17.94 9.71
N ILE A 176 -17.03 -17.89 8.51
CA ILE A 176 -17.85 -16.76 8.04
C ILE A 176 -19.13 -16.65 8.88
N SER A 177 -19.79 -17.78 9.17
CA SER A 177 -21.03 -17.80 9.94
C SER A 177 -20.82 -17.31 11.38
N HIS A 178 -19.65 -17.60 11.98
CA HIS A 178 -19.29 -17.14 13.33
C HIS A 178 -18.90 -15.64 13.41
N LEU A 179 -18.86 -14.91 12.32
CA LEU A 179 -18.79 -13.44 12.33
C LEU A 179 -20.12 -12.78 12.70
N GLY A 180 -21.22 -13.55 12.75
CA GLY A 180 -22.56 -13.06 13.07
C GLY A 180 -22.80 -12.86 14.56
N GLU A 181 -23.94 -12.21 14.87
CA GLU A 181 -24.35 -11.81 16.23
C GLU A 181 -24.55 -12.98 17.22
N LYS A 182 -24.71 -14.20 16.72
CA LYS A 182 -24.91 -15.40 17.56
C LYS A 182 -23.62 -15.88 18.24
N SER A 183 -22.48 -15.39 17.81
CA SER A 183 -21.18 -15.77 18.35
C SER A 183 -20.67 -14.74 19.34
N SER A 184 -19.88 -15.19 20.32
CA SER A 184 -19.21 -14.25 21.22
C SER A 184 -18.18 -13.41 20.47
N ILE A 185 -17.93 -12.19 20.94
CA ILE A 185 -16.97 -11.27 20.31
C ILE A 185 -15.58 -11.91 20.15
N PRO A 186 -15.00 -12.61 21.15
CA PRO A 186 -13.69 -13.26 20.97
C PRO A 186 -13.68 -14.29 19.84
N VAL A 187 -14.76 -15.07 19.69
CA VAL A 187 -14.90 -16.04 18.61
C VAL A 187 -14.96 -15.34 17.25
N ALA A 188 -15.78 -14.30 17.13
CA ALA A 188 -15.91 -13.52 15.90
C ALA A 188 -14.58 -12.85 15.51
N GLU A 189 -13.85 -12.28 16.47
CA GLU A 189 -12.51 -11.70 16.25
C GLU A 189 -11.52 -12.77 15.75
N GLN A 190 -11.53 -13.95 16.34
CA GLN A 190 -10.62 -15.03 15.95
C GLN A 190 -10.96 -15.59 14.56
N CYS A 191 -12.25 -15.74 14.24
CA CYS A 191 -12.70 -16.13 12.91
C CYS A 191 -12.34 -15.07 11.85
N ALA A 192 -12.54 -13.78 12.15
CA ALA A 192 -12.14 -12.69 11.26
C ALA A 192 -10.64 -12.72 10.99
N TRP A 193 -9.84 -13.08 12.00
CA TRP A 193 -8.41 -13.22 11.81
C TRP A 193 -8.05 -14.41 10.91
N ALA A 194 -8.62 -15.58 11.12
CA ALA A 194 -8.41 -16.73 10.24
C ALA A 194 -8.74 -16.39 8.78
N LEU A 195 -9.90 -15.75 8.54
CA LEU A 195 -10.33 -15.32 7.21
C LEU A 195 -9.39 -14.26 6.60
N GLY A 196 -8.86 -13.36 7.42
CA GLY A 196 -7.86 -12.38 7.00
C GLY A 196 -6.53 -13.02 6.56
N ASN A 197 -6.08 -14.08 7.24
CA ASN A 197 -4.92 -14.88 6.83
C ASN A 197 -5.18 -15.56 5.49
N VAL A 198 -6.32 -16.22 5.34
CA VAL A 198 -6.73 -16.88 4.09
C VAL A 198 -6.79 -15.87 2.94
N ALA A 199 -7.43 -14.69 3.13
CA ALA A 199 -7.48 -13.62 2.13
C ALA A 199 -6.10 -13.10 1.74
N GLY A 200 -5.17 -13.12 2.69
CA GLY A 200 -3.79 -12.70 2.53
C GLY A 200 -3.00 -13.56 1.56
N GLU A 201 -3.34 -14.83 1.43
CA GLU A 201 -2.53 -15.80 0.68
C GLU A 201 -2.55 -15.55 -0.83
N GLY A 202 -3.71 -15.22 -1.41
CA GLY A 202 -3.74 -15.01 -2.84
C GLY A 202 -5.10 -14.55 -3.37
N GLU A 203 -5.14 -14.24 -4.69
CA GLU A 203 -6.36 -13.79 -5.37
C GLU A 203 -7.42 -14.89 -5.39
N GLU A 204 -7.03 -16.14 -5.63
CA GLU A 204 -7.92 -17.30 -5.62
C GLU A 204 -8.72 -17.39 -4.30
N PHE A 205 -8.03 -17.31 -3.17
CA PHE A 205 -8.66 -17.38 -1.85
C PHE A 205 -9.58 -16.19 -1.56
N ARG A 206 -9.20 -14.99 -2.02
CA ARG A 206 -10.09 -13.83 -1.92
C ARG A 206 -11.38 -14.03 -2.72
N ASP A 207 -11.27 -14.52 -3.95
CA ASP A 207 -12.44 -14.81 -4.80
C ASP A 207 -13.36 -15.84 -4.15
N ILE A 208 -12.80 -16.91 -3.54
CA ILE A 208 -13.56 -17.93 -2.79
C ILE A 208 -14.28 -17.30 -1.59
N LEU A 209 -13.58 -16.50 -0.79
CA LEU A 209 -14.17 -15.84 0.38
C LEU A 209 -15.29 -14.85 0.00
N LEU A 210 -15.10 -14.10 -1.07
CA LEU A 210 -16.12 -13.18 -1.60
C LEU A 210 -17.34 -13.93 -2.12
N ALA A 211 -17.13 -15.04 -2.85
CA ALA A 211 -18.20 -15.89 -3.33
C ALA A 211 -19.03 -16.54 -2.19
N GLN A 212 -18.38 -16.82 -1.05
CA GLN A 212 -19.03 -17.33 0.16
C GLN A 212 -19.64 -16.24 1.06
N GLY A 213 -19.56 -14.96 0.65
CA GLY A 213 -20.21 -13.87 1.34
C GLY A 213 -19.46 -13.36 2.59
N ALA A 214 -18.14 -13.44 2.65
CA ALA A 214 -17.33 -12.99 3.79
C ALA A 214 -17.35 -11.46 3.98
N LEU A 215 -17.55 -10.68 2.92
CA LEU A 215 -17.42 -9.22 2.96
C LEU A 215 -18.43 -8.54 3.89
N PRO A 216 -19.77 -8.78 3.81
CA PRO A 216 -20.73 -8.08 4.65
C PRO A 216 -20.54 -8.32 6.15
N PRO A 217 -20.32 -9.54 6.66
CA PRO A 217 -20.13 -9.74 8.09
C PRO A 217 -18.80 -9.16 8.60
N LEU A 218 -17.72 -9.17 7.82
CA LEU A 218 -16.48 -8.48 8.17
C LEU A 218 -16.68 -6.96 8.22
N ALA A 219 -17.40 -6.39 7.26
CA ALA A 219 -17.74 -4.96 7.25
C ALA A 219 -18.54 -4.55 8.49
N ARG A 220 -19.51 -5.37 8.95
CA ARG A 220 -20.25 -5.12 10.21
C ARG A 220 -19.34 -5.08 11.43
N LEU A 221 -18.33 -5.92 11.52
CA LEU A 221 -17.36 -5.89 12.62
C LEU A 221 -16.55 -4.59 12.63
N LEU A 222 -16.30 -3.96 11.47
CA LEU A 222 -15.65 -2.64 11.41
C LEU A 222 -16.51 -1.53 12.03
N LEU A 223 -17.84 -1.68 12.04
CA LEU A 223 -18.76 -0.70 12.67
C LEU A 223 -18.69 -0.72 14.20
N SER A 224 -18.06 -1.72 14.80
CA SER A 224 -17.93 -1.87 16.26
C SER A 224 -17.22 -0.67 16.89
N ASN A 225 -17.63 -0.34 18.13
CA ASN A 225 -16.93 0.64 18.94
C ASN A 225 -15.76 0.03 19.74
N LYS A 226 -15.65 -1.31 19.79
CA LYS A 226 -14.55 -2.02 20.45
C LYS A 226 -13.32 -2.01 19.54
N GLY A 227 -12.23 -1.38 19.98
CA GLY A 227 -11.02 -1.16 19.20
C GLY A 227 -10.40 -2.47 18.67
N SER A 228 -10.30 -3.53 19.49
CA SER A 228 -9.75 -4.83 19.08
C SER A 228 -10.54 -5.48 17.93
N THR A 229 -11.88 -5.43 18.02
CA THR A 229 -12.79 -5.97 17.00
C THR A 229 -12.64 -5.22 15.68
N SER A 230 -12.70 -3.87 15.74
CA SER A 230 -12.55 -3.02 14.55
C SER A 230 -11.17 -3.16 13.92
N ARG A 231 -10.11 -3.31 14.72
CA ARG A 231 -8.74 -3.51 14.24
C ARG A 231 -8.60 -4.85 13.47
N THR A 232 -9.09 -5.94 14.05
CA THR A 232 -9.06 -7.25 13.38
C THR A 232 -9.90 -7.23 12.11
N ALA A 233 -11.07 -6.60 12.13
CA ALA A 233 -11.92 -6.44 10.96
C ALA A 233 -11.24 -5.59 9.87
N ALA A 234 -10.65 -4.45 10.21
CA ALA A 234 -9.93 -3.60 9.27
C ALA A 234 -8.77 -4.36 8.61
N TRP A 235 -8.01 -5.10 9.41
CA TRP A 235 -6.93 -5.93 8.89
C TRP A 235 -7.42 -7.03 7.92
N ALA A 236 -8.47 -7.76 8.28
CA ALA A 236 -9.06 -8.78 7.42
C ALA A 236 -9.65 -8.18 6.13
N LEU A 237 -10.36 -7.05 6.24
CA LEU A 237 -10.90 -6.32 5.10
C LEU A 237 -9.81 -5.81 4.17
N SER A 238 -8.72 -5.23 4.70
CA SER A 238 -7.60 -4.77 3.88
C SER A 238 -6.99 -5.91 3.06
N ASN A 239 -6.92 -7.13 3.62
CA ASN A 239 -6.48 -8.32 2.90
C ASN A 239 -7.51 -8.81 1.86
N LEU A 240 -8.80 -8.73 2.17
CA LEU A 240 -9.87 -9.23 1.30
C LEU A 240 -10.08 -8.33 0.07
N ILE A 241 -9.99 -7.00 0.23
CA ILE A 241 -10.25 -6.04 -0.85
C ILE A 241 -9.01 -5.67 -1.67
N LYS A 242 -7.81 -6.11 -1.25
CA LYS A 242 -6.59 -5.88 -2.01
C LYS A 242 -6.60 -6.69 -3.31
N GLY A 243 -6.07 -6.12 -4.35
CA GLY A 243 -5.89 -6.84 -5.61
C GLY A 243 -6.27 -6.02 -6.83
N PRO A 244 -6.09 -6.59 -8.04
CA PRO A 244 -6.32 -5.89 -9.30
C PRO A 244 -7.81 -5.63 -9.55
N LYS A 245 -8.69 -6.49 -9.02
CA LYS A 245 -10.15 -6.38 -9.20
C LYS A 245 -10.77 -5.49 -8.14
N PRO A 246 -11.36 -4.33 -8.50
CA PRO A 246 -11.88 -3.37 -7.52
C PRO A 246 -13.25 -3.75 -6.93
N LYS A 247 -13.91 -4.83 -7.40
CA LYS A 247 -15.31 -5.13 -7.08
C LYS A 247 -15.59 -5.13 -5.56
N ALA A 248 -14.81 -5.87 -4.78
CA ALA A 248 -15.01 -5.95 -3.34
C ALA A 248 -14.79 -4.61 -2.63
N ALA A 249 -13.81 -3.81 -3.07
CA ALA A 249 -13.58 -2.47 -2.53
C ALA A 249 -14.73 -1.52 -2.87
N VAL A 250 -15.30 -1.61 -4.08
CA VAL A 250 -16.49 -0.85 -4.51
C VAL A 250 -17.72 -1.25 -3.71
N GLU A 251 -17.91 -2.53 -3.43
CA GLU A 251 -19.01 -3.00 -2.58
C GLU A 251 -18.84 -2.51 -1.14
N LEU A 252 -17.64 -2.62 -0.58
CA LEU A 252 -17.36 -2.19 0.79
C LEU A 252 -17.68 -0.71 1.02
N ILE A 253 -17.21 0.19 0.14
CA ILE A 253 -17.38 1.63 0.33
C ILE A 253 -18.84 2.08 0.23
N LYS A 254 -19.68 1.31 -0.46
CA LYS A 254 -21.13 1.58 -0.61
C LYS A 254 -21.96 1.04 0.55
N MET A 255 -21.39 0.24 1.44
CA MET A 255 -22.10 -0.27 2.61
C MET A 255 -22.37 0.85 3.60
N SER A 256 -23.62 0.93 4.07
CA SER A 256 -24.06 1.96 5.02
C SER A 256 -23.18 1.97 6.28
N GLY A 257 -22.74 3.16 6.68
CA GLY A 257 -21.95 3.39 7.87
C GLY A 257 -20.45 3.09 7.74
N ILE A 258 -19.99 2.53 6.62
CA ILE A 258 -18.57 2.19 6.44
C ILE A 258 -17.70 3.43 6.25
N PRO A 259 -18.04 4.41 5.38
CA PRO A 259 -17.25 5.64 5.28
C PRO A 259 -17.13 6.36 6.63
N GLU A 260 -18.22 6.49 7.36
CA GLU A 260 -18.28 7.15 8.68
C GLU A 260 -17.48 6.38 9.74
N ALA A 261 -17.52 5.06 9.71
CA ALA A 261 -16.73 4.23 10.62
C ALA A 261 -15.21 4.38 10.35
N ILE A 262 -14.80 4.42 9.09
CA ILE A 262 -13.42 4.68 8.69
C ILE A 262 -12.95 6.02 9.24
N VAL A 263 -13.72 7.09 9.03
CA VAL A 263 -13.40 8.44 9.55
C VAL A 263 -13.29 8.43 11.07
N ARG A 264 -14.28 7.85 11.74
CA ARG A 264 -14.30 7.73 13.22
C ARG A 264 -13.06 7.00 13.76
N HIS A 265 -12.63 5.91 13.12
CA HIS A 265 -11.45 5.15 13.54
C HIS A 265 -10.15 5.87 13.24
N MET A 266 -10.08 6.64 12.15
CA MET A 266 -8.95 7.50 11.86
C MET A 266 -8.79 8.66 12.83
N GLN A 267 -9.87 9.16 13.44
CA GLN A 267 -9.86 10.23 14.44
C GLN A 267 -9.42 9.77 15.84
N LYS A 268 -9.69 8.50 16.20
CA LYS A 268 -9.36 7.98 17.55
C LYS A 268 -7.84 7.94 17.78
N GLY A 269 -7.43 8.03 19.08
CA GLY A 269 -6.02 8.00 19.48
C GLY A 269 -5.29 6.66 19.30
N ASP A 270 -6.01 5.58 18.96
CA ASP A 270 -5.44 4.24 18.75
C ASP A 270 -4.71 4.17 17.40
N GLU A 271 -3.38 4.23 17.44
CA GLU A 271 -2.54 4.20 16.23
C GLU A 271 -2.50 2.83 15.56
N GLU A 272 -2.64 1.74 16.30
CA GLU A 272 -2.72 0.39 15.71
C GLU A 272 -4.01 0.22 14.90
N LEU A 273 -5.15 0.66 15.46
CA LEU A 273 -6.42 0.67 14.73
C LEU A 273 -6.35 1.60 13.52
N ALA A 274 -5.81 2.81 13.69
CA ALA A 274 -5.65 3.77 12.59
C ALA A 274 -4.75 3.19 11.47
N THR A 275 -3.70 2.44 11.81
CA THR A 275 -2.84 1.77 10.84
C THR A 275 -3.60 0.75 9.99
N GLU A 276 -4.43 -0.10 10.62
CA GLU A 276 -5.21 -1.10 9.90
C GLU A 276 -6.28 -0.45 9.01
N VAL A 277 -6.95 0.57 9.52
CA VAL A 277 -7.94 1.34 8.77
C VAL A 277 -7.28 2.10 7.62
N ALA A 278 -6.09 2.69 7.82
CA ALA A 278 -5.37 3.37 6.76
C ALA A 278 -5.03 2.43 5.58
N TRP A 279 -4.76 1.15 5.82
CA TRP A 279 -4.61 0.17 4.75
C TRP A 279 -5.92 -0.10 3.98
N VAL A 280 -7.05 -0.12 4.65
CA VAL A 280 -8.37 -0.15 3.96
C VAL A 280 -8.52 1.10 3.08
N VAL A 281 -8.21 2.29 3.63
CA VAL A 281 -8.27 3.56 2.91
C VAL A 281 -7.37 3.57 1.67
N VAL A 282 -6.17 2.96 1.72
CA VAL A 282 -5.30 2.82 0.54
C VAL A 282 -6.02 2.18 -0.64
N TYR A 283 -6.74 1.08 -0.41
CA TYR A 283 -7.43 0.38 -1.49
C TYR A 283 -8.70 1.11 -1.95
N LEU A 284 -9.37 1.82 -1.05
CA LEU A 284 -10.57 2.60 -1.38
C LEU A 284 -10.22 3.90 -2.12
N THR A 285 -9.15 4.58 -1.75
CA THR A 285 -8.68 5.79 -2.46
C THR A 285 -8.08 5.50 -3.83
N ALA A 286 -7.67 4.25 -4.09
CA ALA A 286 -7.23 3.80 -5.40
C ALA A 286 -8.38 3.47 -6.37
N LEU A 287 -9.64 3.58 -5.94
CA LEU A 287 -10.84 3.46 -6.78
C LEU A 287 -11.02 4.67 -7.69
N SER A 288 -12.07 4.64 -8.52
CA SER A 288 -12.45 5.80 -9.34
C SER A 288 -12.72 7.04 -8.50
N GLU A 289 -12.66 8.21 -9.14
CA GLU A 289 -12.88 9.50 -8.48
C GLU A 289 -14.22 9.58 -7.73
N MET A 290 -15.29 9.03 -8.33
CA MET A 290 -16.61 8.98 -7.71
C MET A 290 -16.59 8.18 -6.39
N HIS A 291 -15.93 7.02 -6.36
CA HIS A 291 -15.91 6.18 -5.16
C HIS A 291 -15.01 6.76 -4.07
N SER A 292 -13.84 7.29 -4.43
CA SER A 292 -12.97 7.97 -3.45
C SER A 292 -13.57 9.26 -2.92
N GLY A 293 -14.47 9.91 -3.69
CA GLY A 293 -15.26 11.06 -3.28
C GLY A 293 -16.12 10.79 -2.05
N LEU A 294 -16.72 9.59 -1.94
CA LEU A 294 -17.54 9.21 -0.78
C LEU A 294 -16.78 9.29 0.56
N LEU A 295 -15.50 8.99 0.57
CA LEU A 295 -14.67 9.13 1.78
C LEU A 295 -14.40 10.60 2.11
N ILE A 296 -14.21 11.44 1.09
CA ILE A 296 -14.01 12.89 1.27
C ILE A 296 -15.30 13.52 1.82
N GLU A 297 -16.46 13.17 1.27
CA GLU A 297 -17.77 13.62 1.73
C GLU A 297 -18.05 13.18 3.16
N ALA A 298 -17.62 11.99 3.56
CA ALA A 298 -17.71 11.51 4.95
C ALA A 298 -16.74 12.22 5.91
N GLY A 299 -15.82 13.08 5.42
CA GLY A 299 -14.90 13.86 6.24
C GLY A 299 -13.54 13.18 6.50
N LEU A 300 -13.04 12.34 5.58
CA LEU A 300 -11.76 11.63 5.76
C LEU A 300 -10.55 12.56 5.81
N LEU A 301 -10.53 13.68 5.07
CA LEU A 301 -9.32 14.47 4.86
C LEU A 301 -8.70 15.02 6.15
N PRO A 302 -9.44 15.69 7.06
CA PRO A 302 -8.83 16.23 8.27
C PRO A 302 -8.14 15.18 9.15
N PRO A 303 -8.74 14.01 9.48
CA PRO A 303 -8.06 13.01 10.27
C PRO A 303 -6.90 12.35 9.52
N LEU A 304 -6.98 12.17 8.21
CA LEU A 304 -5.91 11.58 7.41
C LEU A 304 -4.67 12.48 7.40
N VAL A 305 -4.86 13.77 7.13
CA VAL A 305 -3.79 14.79 7.14
C VAL A 305 -3.26 15.03 8.55
N GLY A 306 -4.15 15.00 9.56
CA GLY A 306 -3.77 15.09 10.97
C GLY A 306 -2.82 13.97 11.38
N ARG A 307 -3.06 12.72 10.92
CA ARG A 307 -2.15 11.59 11.17
C ARG A 307 -0.79 11.79 10.49
N LEU A 308 -0.75 12.30 9.27
CA LEU A 308 0.50 12.61 8.59
C LEU A 308 1.35 13.60 9.37
N ALA A 309 0.73 14.62 9.97
CA ALA A 309 1.42 15.69 10.67
C ALA A 309 1.86 15.31 12.10
N SER A 310 1.11 14.43 12.78
CA SER A 310 1.27 14.16 14.22
C SER A 310 1.93 12.83 14.57
N SER A 311 1.94 11.84 13.67
CA SER A 311 2.52 10.52 13.95
C SER A 311 3.98 10.44 13.51
N ASP A 312 4.78 9.71 14.29
CA ASP A 312 6.15 9.31 13.93
C ASP A 312 6.24 7.81 13.58
N GLN A 313 5.12 7.07 13.64
CA GLN A 313 5.11 5.63 13.38
C GLN A 313 5.16 5.33 11.89
N LEU A 314 6.22 4.66 11.44
CA LEU A 314 6.41 4.21 10.05
C LEU A 314 5.23 3.37 9.54
N SER A 315 4.69 2.48 10.39
CA SER A 315 3.57 1.59 10.08
C SER A 315 2.29 2.35 9.71
N LEU A 316 2.04 3.52 10.33
CA LEU A 316 0.89 4.38 10.06
C LEU A 316 1.19 5.38 8.94
N LEU A 317 2.36 6.02 8.95
CA LEU A 317 2.71 7.04 7.95
C LEU A 317 2.74 6.49 6.52
N THR A 318 3.19 5.24 6.34
CA THR A 318 3.25 4.61 5.01
C THR A 318 1.86 4.52 4.33
N PRO A 319 0.81 3.89 4.92
CA PRO A 319 -0.50 3.85 4.31
C PRO A 319 -1.19 5.23 4.23
N VAL A 320 -0.93 6.13 5.18
CA VAL A 320 -1.45 7.50 5.16
C VAL A 320 -0.90 8.27 3.95
N LEU A 321 0.43 8.29 3.74
CA LEU A 321 1.05 8.92 2.58
C LEU A 321 0.55 8.32 1.26
N ARG A 322 0.41 6.99 1.21
CA ARG A 322 -0.09 6.31 0.02
C ARG A 322 -1.54 6.67 -0.28
N SER A 323 -2.40 6.79 0.74
CA SER A 323 -3.78 7.23 0.59
C SER A 323 -3.86 8.67 0.07
N ILE A 324 -3.05 9.57 0.63
CA ILE A 324 -2.97 10.96 0.18
C ILE A 324 -2.45 11.00 -1.27
N GLY A 325 -1.39 10.26 -1.58
CA GLY A 325 -0.84 10.16 -2.93
C GLY A 325 -1.86 9.66 -3.96
N ASN A 326 -2.75 8.71 -3.59
CA ASN A 326 -3.85 8.27 -4.43
C ASN A 326 -4.87 9.41 -4.68
N LEU A 327 -5.23 10.16 -3.64
CA LEU A 327 -6.19 11.26 -3.73
C LEU A 327 -5.67 12.39 -4.62
N VAL A 328 -4.42 12.84 -4.40
CA VAL A 328 -3.81 13.91 -5.21
C VAL A 328 -3.37 13.47 -6.61
N ALA A 329 -3.42 12.18 -6.92
CA ALA A 329 -3.27 11.67 -8.29
C ALA A 329 -4.54 11.82 -9.13
N GLY A 330 -5.68 12.12 -8.51
CA GLY A 330 -6.95 12.39 -9.13
C GLY A 330 -7.02 13.76 -9.80
N ASP A 331 -8.18 14.39 -9.75
CA ASP A 331 -8.39 15.74 -10.27
C ASP A 331 -7.79 16.85 -9.37
N ASN A 332 -7.71 18.06 -9.91
CA ASN A 332 -7.18 19.21 -9.16
C ASN A 332 -8.06 19.58 -7.96
N ARG A 333 -9.38 19.33 -8.00
CA ARG A 333 -10.31 19.63 -6.90
C ARG A 333 -9.99 18.79 -5.65
N LYS A 334 -9.63 17.52 -5.84
CA LYS A 334 -9.19 16.67 -4.73
C LYS A 334 -7.84 17.10 -4.18
N THR A 335 -6.92 17.51 -5.07
CA THR A 335 -5.65 18.10 -4.64
C THR A 335 -5.88 19.35 -3.80
N ASP A 336 -6.76 20.27 -4.24
CA ASP A 336 -7.15 21.45 -3.50
C ASP A 336 -7.75 21.11 -2.13
N ALA A 337 -8.65 20.12 -2.09
CA ALA A 337 -9.29 19.67 -0.86
C ALA A 337 -8.28 19.08 0.14
N VAL A 338 -7.31 18.27 -0.33
CA VAL A 338 -6.25 17.72 0.51
C VAL A 338 -5.36 18.82 1.07
N LEU A 339 -4.96 19.78 0.24
CA LEU A 339 -4.13 20.92 0.66
C LEU A 339 -4.87 21.81 1.66
N ALA A 340 -6.15 22.10 1.41
CA ALA A 340 -7.00 22.90 2.30
C ALA A 340 -7.22 22.23 3.66
N ALA A 341 -7.34 20.90 3.71
CA ALA A 341 -7.49 20.16 4.96
C ALA A 341 -6.29 20.28 5.92
N GLY A 342 -5.15 20.74 5.43
CA GLY A 342 -3.93 20.99 6.20
C GLY A 342 -3.73 22.42 6.67
N ASN A 343 -4.67 23.34 6.42
CA ASN A 343 -4.50 24.75 6.79
C ASN A 343 -4.36 24.98 8.30
N ASP A 344 -5.00 24.14 9.11
CA ASP A 344 -4.95 24.22 10.58
C ASP A 344 -3.76 23.45 11.19
N ILE A 345 -2.92 22.83 10.35
CA ILE A 345 -1.80 22.00 10.81
C ILE A 345 -0.50 22.81 10.75
N PRO A 346 0.33 22.81 11.81
CA PRO A 346 1.64 23.45 11.77
C PRO A 346 2.50 22.91 10.60
N GLY A 347 2.87 23.81 9.68
CA GLY A 347 3.71 23.47 8.53
C GLY A 347 2.97 22.93 7.30
N SER A 348 1.64 22.87 7.31
CA SER A 348 0.82 22.38 6.20
C SER A 348 1.04 20.89 5.81
N VAL A 349 0.19 20.36 4.93
CA VAL A 349 0.34 19.00 4.35
C VAL A 349 1.69 18.84 3.65
N VAL A 350 2.11 19.87 2.90
CA VAL A 350 3.38 19.86 2.18
C VAL A 350 4.56 19.82 3.14
N GLY A 351 4.53 20.61 4.23
CA GLY A 351 5.56 20.56 5.27
C GLY A 351 5.67 19.19 5.95
N ALA A 352 4.54 18.52 6.20
CA ALA A 352 4.54 17.15 6.73
C ALA A 352 5.14 16.13 5.73
N MET A 353 4.86 16.30 4.42
CA MET A 353 5.50 15.49 3.37
C MET A 353 7.01 15.74 3.27
N ILE A 354 7.46 16.99 3.43
CA ILE A 354 8.90 17.32 3.44
C ILE A 354 9.61 16.61 4.59
N LYS A 355 9.04 16.57 5.80
CA LYS A 355 9.58 15.78 6.91
C LYS A 355 9.74 14.31 6.54
N CYS A 356 8.79 13.75 5.78
CA CYS A 356 8.89 12.37 5.28
C CYS A 356 10.00 12.19 4.23
N LEU A 357 10.30 13.21 3.39
CA LEU A 357 11.45 13.18 2.49
C LEU A 357 12.78 13.16 3.25
N GLU A 358 12.84 13.78 4.43
CA GLU A 358 14.02 13.88 5.28
C GLU A 358 14.16 12.68 6.24
N SER A 359 13.15 11.80 6.31
CA SER A 359 13.16 10.58 7.13
C SER A 359 14.32 9.66 6.75
N GLN A 360 14.79 8.84 7.69
CA GLN A 360 15.76 7.77 7.40
C GLN A 360 15.14 6.57 6.67
N HIS A 361 13.81 6.47 6.65
CA HIS A 361 13.09 5.35 6.05
C HIS A 361 12.88 5.53 4.55
N ARG A 362 13.50 4.64 3.75
CA ARG A 362 13.40 4.63 2.28
C ARG A 362 11.94 4.67 1.79
N THR A 363 11.06 3.90 2.44
CA THR A 363 9.64 3.81 2.06
C THR A 363 8.95 5.16 2.19
N LEU A 364 9.15 5.90 3.30
CA LEU A 364 8.56 7.21 3.49
C LEU A 364 9.06 8.23 2.47
N LYS A 365 10.38 8.26 2.19
CA LYS A 365 10.95 9.12 1.16
C LYS A 365 10.28 8.88 -0.20
N LYS A 366 10.12 7.61 -0.58
CA LYS A 366 9.53 7.24 -1.86
C LYS A 366 8.05 7.62 -1.96
N GLU A 367 7.24 7.30 -0.94
CA GLU A 367 5.81 7.62 -0.94
C GLU A 367 5.59 9.14 -0.90
N ALA A 368 6.40 9.89 -0.13
CA ALA A 368 6.34 11.35 -0.09
C ALA A 368 6.72 11.98 -1.44
N ALA A 369 7.82 11.55 -2.05
CA ALA A 369 8.22 12.02 -3.37
C ALA A 369 7.14 11.72 -4.43
N TRP A 370 6.54 10.54 -4.39
CA TRP A 370 5.45 10.17 -5.29
C TRP A 370 4.20 11.05 -5.07
N ALA A 371 3.77 11.28 -3.82
CA ALA A 371 2.64 12.17 -3.54
C ALA A 371 2.92 13.61 -4.02
N LEU A 372 4.12 14.14 -3.73
CA LEU A 372 4.54 15.46 -4.19
C LEU A 372 4.61 15.55 -5.73
N SER A 373 5.01 14.48 -6.44
CA SER A 373 5.03 14.47 -7.90
C SER A 373 3.63 14.60 -8.51
N ASN A 374 2.61 14.05 -7.82
CA ASN A 374 1.22 14.19 -8.23
C ASN A 374 0.70 15.62 -7.97
N ILE A 375 1.07 16.24 -6.85
CA ILE A 375 0.74 17.65 -6.57
C ILE A 375 1.44 18.56 -7.59
N ALA A 376 2.73 18.34 -7.88
CA ALA A 376 3.49 19.09 -8.87
C ALA A 376 2.92 18.98 -10.30
N ALA A 377 2.20 17.91 -10.61
CA ALA A 377 1.50 17.73 -11.88
C ALA A 377 0.17 18.53 -11.96
N GLY A 378 -0.22 19.19 -10.88
CA GLY A 378 -1.45 19.99 -10.79
C GLY A 378 -1.30 21.39 -11.38
N THR A 379 -2.13 22.32 -10.89
CA THR A 379 -2.19 23.72 -11.34
C THR A 379 -0.93 24.52 -11.01
N LEU A 380 -0.79 25.71 -11.61
CA LEU A 380 0.29 26.65 -11.30
C LEU A 380 0.33 27.00 -9.81
N VAL A 381 -0.83 27.14 -9.16
CA VAL A 381 -0.93 27.39 -7.71
C VAL A 381 -0.29 26.26 -6.92
N HIS A 382 -0.54 25.01 -7.29
CA HIS A 382 0.07 23.83 -6.65
C HIS A 382 1.60 23.84 -6.83
N LYS A 383 2.09 24.17 -8.04
CA LYS A 383 3.52 24.26 -8.35
C LYS A 383 4.20 25.36 -7.52
N GLN A 384 3.60 26.55 -7.46
CA GLN A 384 4.11 27.66 -6.65
C GLN A 384 4.15 27.32 -5.16
N LEU A 385 3.09 26.66 -4.66
CA LEU A 385 3.04 26.22 -3.26
C LEU A 385 4.20 25.27 -2.94
N LEU A 386 4.46 24.28 -3.80
CA LEU A 386 5.58 23.35 -3.61
C LEU A 386 6.93 24.06 -3.74
N PHE A 387 7.08 24.93 -4.72
CA PHE A 387 8.33 25.64 -4.97
C PHE A 387 8.71 26.55 -3.79
N SER A 388 7.73 27.26 -3.21
CA SER A 388 7.91 28.16 -2.07
C SER A 388 8.00 27.46 -0.72
N SER A 389 7.61 26.18 -0.63
CA SER A 389 7.58 25.43 0.65
C SER A 389 8.94 25.02 1.21
N GLY A 390 10.03 25.22 0.46
CA GLY A 390 11.36 24.69 0.82
C GLY A 390 11.65 23.27 0.33
N ALA A 391 10.67 22.56 -0.26
CA ALA A 391 10.83 21.20 -0.75
C ALA A 391 11.96 21.04 -1.77
N VAL A 392 12.22 22.06 -2.60
CA VAL A 392 13.22 22.04 -3.67
C VAL A 392 14.62 21.68 -3.16
N SER A 393 15.01 22.13 -1.96
CA SER A 393 16.34 21.83 -1.40
C SER A 393 16.48 20.34 -1.08
N SER A 394 15.52 19.75 -0.40
CA SER A 394 15.50 18.33 -0.06
C SER A 394 15.38 17.45 -1.31
N LEU A 395 14.58 17.88 -2.31
CA LEU A 395 14.44 17.18 -3.58
C LEU A 395 15.75 17.15 -4.39
N LEU A 396 16.44 18.29 -4.52
CA LEU A 396 17.73 18.36 -5.22
C LEU A 396 18.80 17.51 -4.54
N HIS A 397 18.83 17.49 -3.21
CA HIS A 397 19.70 16.60 -2.45
C HIS A 397 19.39 15.12 -2.75
N LEU A 398 18.13 14.72 -2.70
CA LEU A 398 17.71 13.34 -2.97
C LEU A 398 17.90 12.92 -4.43
N LEU A 399 17.81 13.84 -5.39
CA LEU A 399 18.06 13.55 -6.81
C LEU A 399 19.46 12.99 -7.06
N VAL A 400 20.44 13.38 -6.22
CA VAL A 400 21.83 12.94 -6.33
C VAL A 400 22.14 11.76 -5.39
N THR A 401 21.63 11.80 -4.15
CA THR A 401 22.09 10.92 -3.07
C THR A 401 21.22 9.70 -2.81
N ALA A 402 19.94 9.73 -3.24
CA ALA A 402 18.99 8.66 -2.92
C ALA A 402 19.16 7.43 -3.82
N THR A 403 18.46 6.33 -3.44
CA THR A 403 18.35 5.13 -4.30
C THR A 403 17.59 5.44 -5.58
N PHE A 404 17.82 4.65 -6.62
CA PHE A 404 17.28 4.91 -7.97
C PHE A 404 15.76 5.13 -8.00
N ASP A 405 14.99 4.33 -7.28
CA ASP A 405 13.54 4.44 -7.23
C ASP A 405 13.03 5.75 -6.59
N ILE A 406 13.76 6.28 -5.60
CA ILE A 406 13.48 7.61 -5.02
C ILE A 406 13.90 8.70 -5.99
N ARG A 407 15.09 8.60 -6.60
CA ARG A 407 15.56 9.59 -7.59
C ARG A 407 14.60 9.75 -8.75
N LYS A 408 14.01 8.66 -9.23
CA LYS A 408 13.00 8.67 -10.29
C LYS A 408 11.75 9.47 -9.88
N GLU A 409 11.21 9.23 -8.67
CA GLU A 409 10.05 9.99 -8.18
C GLU A 409 10.39 11.48 -7.94
N VAL A 410 11.56 11.76 -7.39
CA VAL A 410 12.05 13.13 -7.21
C VAL A 410 12.19 13.87 -8.54
N ALA A 411 12.73 13.21 -9.57
CA ALA A 411 12.85 13.81 -10.90
C ALA A 411 11.46 14.11 -11.51
N TYR A 412 10.44 13.28 -11.27
CA TYR A 412 9.07 13.61 -11.64
C TYR A 412 8.56 14.87 -10.92
N VAL A 413 8.87 15.05 -9.63
CA VAL A 413 8.50 16.30 -8.92
C VAL A 413 9.14 17.50 -9.60
N LEU A 414 10.46 17.48 -9.75
CA LEU A 414 11.23 18.61 -10.29
C LEU A 414 10.84 18.90 -11.74
N GLY A 415 10.67 17.88 -12.56
CA GLY A 415 10.22 18.02 -13.93
C GLY A 415 8.82 18.63 -14.05
N ASN A 416 7.87 18.13 -13.26
CA ASN A 416 6.50 18.65 -13.27
C ASN A 416 6.41 20.09 -12.79
N LEU A 417 7.30 20.57 -11.91
CA LEU A 417 7.37 21.99 -11.51
C LEU A 417 7.72 22.92 -12.67
N CYS A 418 8.35 22.42 -13.74
CA CYS A 418 8.86 23.18 -14.86
C CYS A 418 8.01 23.05 -16.14
N VAL A 419 6.84 22.42 -16.09
CA VAL A 419 5.97 22.24 -17.25
C VAL A 419 4.65 22.99 -17.04
N ALA A 420 4.22 23.77 -18.04
CA ALA A 420 2.92 24.44 -18.03
C ALA A 420 1.76 23.43 -18.13
N THR A 421 0.60 23.79 -17.61
CA THR A 421 -0.64 23.02 -17.80
C THR A 421 -1.38 23.48 -19.06
N ILE A 422 -2.24 22.64 -19.64
CA ILE A 422 -2.99 22.94 -20.88
C ILE A 422 -3.88 24.17 -20.72
N GLU A 423 -4.32 24.46 -19.51
CA GLU A 423 -5.21 25.61 -19.22
C GLU A 423 -4.46 26.95 -19.25
N GLU A 424 -3.13 26.93 -19.27
CA GLU A 424 -2.27 28.11 -19.27
C GLU A 424 -1.75 28.36 -20.69
N THR A 425 -2.54 29.09 -21.48
CA THR A 425 -2.12 29.55 -22.81
C THR A 425 -1.08 30.70 -22.68
N GLY A 426 0.19 30.33 -22.74
CA GLY A 426 1.33 31.25 -22.71
C GLY A 426 2.50 30.69 -21.88
N GLU A 427 3.73 31.09 -22.22
CA GLU A 427 4.89 30.80 -21.39
C GLU A 427 4.71 31.52 -20.04
N SER A 428 4.36 30.76 -19.00
CA SER A 428 4.24 31.33 -17.67
C SER A 428 5.62 31.71 -17.16
N MET A 429 5.84 33.00 -16.89
CA MET A 429 7.09 33.50 -16.31
C MET A 429 7.50 32.75 -15.06
N THR A 430 6.53 32.31 -14.26
CA THR A 430 6.75 31.48 -13.06
C THR A 430 7.37 30.12 -13.38
N ILE A 431 6.91 29.45 -14.43
CA ILE A 431 7.45 28.13 -14.85
C ILE A 431 8.90 28.30 -15.32
N LEU A 432 9.18 29.34 -16.09
CA LEU A 432 10.54 29.65 -16.53
C LEU A 432 11.46 30.01 -15.35
N GLU A 433 10.94 30.72 -14.35
CA GLU A 433 11.65 31.01 -13.10
C GLU A 433 11.99 29.72 -12.35
N HIS A 434 11.02 28.80 -12.21
CA HIS A 434 11.25 27.49 -11.59
C HIS A 434 12.37 26.72 -12.31
N LEU A 435 12.32 26.63 -13.65
CA LEU A 435 13.34 25.97 -14.46
C LEU A 435 14.71 26.60 -14.25
N THR A 436 14.78 27.94 -14.35
CA THR A 436 16.03 28.71 -14.20
C THR A 436 16.66 28.47 -12.82
N VAL A 437 15.87 28.51 -11.77
CA VAL A 437 16.36 28.26 -10.41
C VAL A 437 16.87 26.82 -10.25
N LEU A 438 16.15 25.81 -10.78
CA LEU A 438 16.59 24.41 -10.69
C LEU A 438 17.90 24.17 -11.44
N VAL A 439 18.04 24.72 -12.65
CA VAL A 439 19.27 24.59 -13.47
C VAL A 439 20.43 25.29 -12.76
N ASN A 440 20.24 26.50 -12.25
CA ASN A 440 21.26 27.22 -11.49
C ASN A 440 21.67 26.51 -10.20
N ARG A 441 20.78 25.69 -9.62
CA ARG A 441 21.04 24.84 -8.46
C ARG A 441 21.56 23.45 -8.83
N ARG A 442 22.06 23.27 -10.07
CA ARG A 442 22.73 22.08 -10.57
C ARG A 442 21.85 20.80 -10.57
N CYS A 443 20.62 20.87 -11.05
CA CYS A 443 19.77 19.69 -11.21
C CYS A 443 20.18 18.80 -12.39
N LEU A 444 20.85 19.34 -13.43
CA LEU A 444 21.18 18.64 -14.68
C LEU A 444 21.94 17.31 -14.48
N PRO A 445 23.01 17.23 -13.67
CA PRO A 445 23.72 15.96 -13.46
C PRO A 445 22.81 14.83 -12.96
N GLY A 446 21.81 15.16 -12.14
CA GLY A 446 20.84 14.18 -11.66
C GLY A 446 19.95 13.63 -12.77
N PHE A 447 19.44 14.46 -13.65
CA PHE A 447 18.65 14.05 -14.82
C PHE A 447 19.49 13.29 -15.85
N ILE A 448 20.73 13.71 -16.10
CA ILE A 448 21.68 13.01 -16.98
C ILE A 448 21.98 11.60 -16.45
N ASN A 449 22.13 11.45 -15.13
CA ASN A 449 22.27 10.13 -14.52
C ASN A 449 21.04 9.22 -14.70
N LEU A 450 19.83 9.78 -14.81
CA LEU A 450 18.65 9.01 -15.15
C LEU A 450 18.66 8.54 -16.61
N ILE A 451 19.16 9.37 -17.53
CA ILE A 451 19.35 8.98 -18.94
C ILE A 451 20.29 7.79 -19.04
N LYS A 452 21.39 7.80 -18.29
CA LYS A 452 22.39 6.70 -18.27
C LYS A 452 21.90 5.40 -17.58
N SER A 453 20.66 5.37 -17.05
CA SER A 453 20.11 4.19 -16.39
C SER A 453 19.50 3.20 -17.38
N PRO A 454 19.41 1.90 -17.05
CA PRO A 454 18.73 0.92 -17.90
C PRO A 454 17.19 1.02 -17.89
N ASP A 455 16.63 1.86 -17.06
CA ASP A 455 15.18 2.08 -16.97
C ASP A 455 14.73 3.06 -18.05
N ILE A 456 14.01 2.56 -19.05
CA ILE A 456 13.55 3.33 -20.22
C ILE A 456 12.66 4.52 -19.82
N GLU A 457 11.81 4.37 -18.80
CA GLU A 457 10.96 5.47 -18.34
C GLU A 457 11.79 6.58 -17.67
N ALA A 458 12.81 6.21 -16.90
CA ALA A 458 13.73 7.18 -16.31
C ALA A 458 14.58 7.89 -17.37
N ALA A 459 15.05 7.14 -18.37
CA ALA A 459 15.80 7.73 -19.49
C ALA A 459 14.94 8.72 -20.29
N LYS A 460 13.69 8.37 -20.61
CA LYS A 460 12.73 9.28 -21.25
C LYS A 460 12.51 10.55 -20.42
N LEU A 461 12.30 10.40 -19.11
CA LEU A 461 12.14 11.52 -18.19
C LEU A 461 13.34 12.47 -18.24
N GLY A 462 14.55 11.90 -18.24
CA GLY A 462 15.78 12.69 -18.36
C GLY A 462 15.84 13.44 -19.70
N LEU A 463 15.60 12.76 -20.83
CA LEU A 463 15.58 13.36 -22.17
C LEU A 463 14.54 14.49 -22.28
N GLN A 464 13.33 14.28 -21.78
CA GLN A 464 12.28 15.32 -21.76
C GLN A 464 12.69 16.55 -20.96
N PHE A 465 13.37 16.33 -19.83
CA PHE A 465 13.86 17.45 -19.04
C PHE A 465 15.01 18.21 -19.75
N LEU A 466 15.94 17.50 -20.41
CA LEU A 466 16.98 18.16 -21.21
C LEU A 466 16.38 18.96 -22.36
N GLU A 467 15.38 18.39 -23.08
CA GLU A 467 14.67 19.13 -24.12
C GLU A 467 14.06 20.43 -23.59
N LEU A 468 13.39 20.35 -22.42
CA LEU A 468 12.81 21.50 -21.77
C LEU A 468 13.86 22.58 -21.48
N VAL A 469 15.03 22.19 -20.95
CA VAL A 469 16.15 23.10 -20.67
C VAL A 469 16.67 23.72 -21.96
N MET A 470 16.96 22.92 -22.99
CA MET A 470 17.50 23.39 -24.26
C MET A 470 16.58 24.36 -24.97
N ARG A 471 15.25 24.14 -24.88
CA ARG A 471 14.24 24.95 -25.53
C ARG A 471 13.93 26.24 -24.78
N SER A 472 13.93 26.23 -23.43
CA SER A 472 13.30 27.28 -22.63
C SER A 472 14.28 28.13 -21.83
N MET A 473 15.56 27.76 -21.73
CA MET A 473 16.53 28.62 -21.03
C MET A 473 16.80 29.93 -21.83
N PRO A 474 16.85 31.08 -21.15
CA PRO A 474 17.02 32.38 -21.80
C PRO A 474 18.37 32.47 -22.54
N ASN A 475 18.41 33.30 -23.59
CA ASN A 475 19.61 33.63 -24.38
C ASN A 475 20.30 32.40 -25.00
N ASP A 476 19.53 31.37 -25.43
CA ASP A 476 20.03 30.15 -26.04
C ASP A 476 21.12 29.44 -25.21
N GLN A 477 21.11 29.65 -23.91
CA GLN A 477 22.08 29.01 -22.99
C GLN A 477 21.81 27.53 -22.76
N GLY A 478 20.58 27.05 -23.03
CA GLY A 478 20.15 25.69 -22.76
C GLY A 478 21.09 24.61 -23.36
N PRO A 479 21.37 24.63 -24.67
CA PRO A 479 22.28 23.66 -25.27
C PRO A 479 23.70 23.71 -24.66
N LYS A 480 24.28 24.89 -24.45
CA LYS A 480 25.61 25.05 -23.83
C LYS A 480 25.67 24.48 -22.40
N LEU A 481 24.57 24.61 -21.61
CA LEU A 481 24.49 24.06 -20.26
C LEU A 481 24.40 22.53 -20.28
N VAL A 482 23.64 21.96 -21.21
CA VAL A 482 23.51 20.52 -21.38
C VAL A 482 24.83 19.91 -21.87
N GLU A 483 25.52 20.51 -22.82
CA GLU A 483 26.84 20.13 -23.30
C GLU A 483 27.86 20.11 -22.16
N LYS A 484 27.93 21.18 -21.39
CA LYS A 484 28.86 21.33 -20.25
C LYS A 484 28.75 20.19 -19.20
N GLU A 485 27.58 19.60 -19.05
CA GLU A 485 27.30 18.52 -18.09
C GLU A 485 27.30 17.12 -18.75
N ASP A 486 27.95 16.97 -19.91
CA ASP A 486 28.03 15.71 -20.69
C ASP A 486 26.67 15.18 -21.17
N GLY A 487 25.69 16.05 -21.40
CA GLY A 487 24.35 15.67 -21.84
C GLY A 487 24.33 15.08 -23.25
N ILE A 488 25.18 15.56 -24.16
CA ILE A 488 25.31 15.02 -25.52
C ILE A 488 25.73 13.56 -25.46
N ALA A 489 26.80 13.25 -24.75
CA ALA A 489 27.27 11.86 -24.59
C ALA A 489 26.22 10.94 -23.96
N ALA A 490 25.36 11.48 -23.06
CA ALA A 490 24.26 10.72 -22.49
C ALA A 490 23.15 10.42 -23.51
N MET A 491 22.83 11.35 -24.41
CA MET A 491 21.86 11.16 -25.50
C MET A 491 22.39 10.17 -26.55
N GLU A 492 23.67 10.22 -26.91
CA GLU A 492 24.32 9.35 -27.88
C GLU A 492 24.29 7.86 -27.46
N LEU A 493 24.17 7.53 -26.14
CA LEU A 493 23.97 6.16 -25.67
C LEU A 493 22.74 5.47 -26.29
N PHE A 494 21.78 6.24 -26.78
CA PHE A 494 20.56 5.73 -27.39
C PHE A 494 20.57 5.76 -28.91
N GLN A 495 21.66 6.18 -29.55
CA GLN A 495 21.76 6.32 -31.01
C GLN A 495 21.36 5.06 -31.77
N PHE A 496 21.70 3.90 -31.24
CA PHE A 496 21.39 2.58 -31.82
C PHE A 496 20.53 1.71 -30.91
N HIS A 497 19.80 2.31 -29.97
CA HIS A 497 19.01 1.56 -28.99
C HIS A 497 17.86 0.82 -29.68
N GLU A 498 17.55 -0.42 -29.23
CA GLU A 498 16.49 -1.29 -29.80
C GLU A 498 15.09 -0.63 -29.70
N ASN A 499 14.79 0.05 -28.59
CA ASN A 499 13.54 0.78 -28.44
C ASN A 499 13.54 2.01 -29.34
N GLU A 500 12.68 1.98 -30.38
CA GLU A 500 12.58 2.99 -31.42
C GLU A 500 12.16 4.37 -30.87
N GLU A 501 11.28 4.41 -29.90
CA GLU A 501 10.74 5.66 -29.33
C GLU A 501 11.88 6.47 -28.66
N ILE A 502 12.67 5.84 -27.78
CA ILE A 502 13.75 6.55 -27.09
C ILE A 502 14.92 6.86 -28.05
N ARG A 503 15.18 5.98 -29.01
CA ARG A 503 16.18 6.21 -30.06
C ARG A 503 15.84 7.46 -30.87
N ASN A 504 14.59 7.56 -31.36
CA ASN A 504 14.16 8.71 -32.16
C ASN A 504 14.12 9.99 -31.32
N MET A 505 13.72 9.92 -30.06
CA MET A 505 13.77 11.07 -29.15
C MET A 505 15.20 11.56 -28.96
N ALA A 506 16.14 10.71 -28.62
CA ALA A 506 17.52 11.11 -28.37
C ALA A 506 18.20 11.68 -29.63
N ASN A 507 18.10 10.97 -30.79
CA ASN A 507 18.65 11.43 -32.05
C ASN A 507 18.04 12.78 -32.48
N GLY A 508 16.71 12.91 -32.38
CA GLY A 508 16.04 14.17 -32.71
C GLY A 508 16.47 15.35 -31.85
N LEU A 509 16.84 15.12 -30.59
CA LEU A 509 17.40 16.17 -29.73
C LEU A 509 18.82 16.55 -30.13
N VAL A 510 19.68 15.58 -30.44
CA VAL A 510 21.04 15.83 -30.90
C VAL A 510 21.01 16.59 -32.23
N ASP A 511 20.23 16.12 -33.22
CA ASP A 511 20.11 16.76 -34.53
C ASP A 511 19.57 18.19 -34.44
N LYS A 512 18.56 18.41 -33.58
CA LYS A 512 17.88 19.70 -33.45
C LYS A 512 18.74 20.78 -32.76
N TYR A 513 19.48 20.40 -31.73
CA TYR A 513 20.18 21.36 -30.88
C TYR A 513 21.69 21.37 -31.03
N PHE A 514 22.27 20.31 -31.62
CA PHE A 514 23.72 20.14 -31.77
C PHE A 514 24.12 19.69 -33.19
N GLY A 515 23.24 19.95 -34.19
CA GLY A 515 23.52 19.69 -35.60
C GLY A 515 24.59 20.61 -36.21
N GLU A 516 24.76 20.56 -37.55
CA GLU A 516 25.83 21.22 -38.30
C GLU A 516 25.95 22.74 -38.05
N SER A 517 24.90 23.44 -37.59
CA SER A 517 24.90 24.87 -37.27
C SER A 517 25.30 25.21 -35.83
N TYR A 518 25.49 24.19 -34.97
CA TYR A 518 25.85 24.44 -33.57
C TYR A 518 27.28 24.93 -33.41
N GLY A 519 27.48 26.00 -32.70
CA GLY A 519 28.81 26.59 -32.43
C GLY A 519 29.37 27.46 -33.55
N ILE A 520 28.64 27.65 -34.66
CA ILE A 520 29.00 28.64 -35.67
C ILE A 520 28.52 30.02 -35.15
N GLU A 521 29.43 30.78 -34.56
CA GLU A 521 29.16 32.18 -34.26
C GLU A 521 28.99 32.90 -35.59
N GLU A 522 27.79 33.48 -35.86
CA GLU A 522 27.63 34.45 -36.94
C GLU A 522 28.47 35.67 -36.57
N GLU A 523 29.66 35.80 -37.19
CA GLU A 523 30.44 37.05 -37.16
C GLU A 523 29.62 38.15 -37.84
N TYR A 524 28.94 38.98 -37.05
CA TYR A 524 28.38 40.24 -37.46
C TYR A 524 29.22 41.42 -36.96
#